data_d645a9637dce8074a422ff8f4679613a
#
_entry.id   d645a9637dce8074a422ff8f4679613a
#
_cell.length_a   1.000
_cell.length_b   1.000
_cell.length_c   1.000
_cell.angle_alpha   90.00
_cell.angle_beta   90.00
_cell.angle_gamma   90.00
#
_symmetry.space_group_name_H-M   'P 1'
#
loop_
_entity.id
_entity.type
_entity.pdbx_description
1 polymer ?
#
loop_
_entity_poly.entity_id
_entity_poly.type
_entity_poly.pdbx_seq_one_letter_code
_entity_poly.pdbx_strand_id
1 'polypeptide(L)'
;MAPLLNSEAFQKVKSFMESGNYPVMINGLSDSGKSYFINGIYEESDKPIVVVTHNDIEARNIYEDLSFYLPNVYYLPSREIVFYNIDAISGDLRWARLKVIKEMLRSTKKIIVTSIDAFAATYTPKELYKSHILKIKVGDEVDFKEISHKLIESGYERLETVEGKGEFSLRGGILDVFPPNSANPFRIELFGDEVDSIRTFNVESQRSIEKVKRAEIFPAKEVILSKETIEHAIEKMRKELSDFENKVSDKEIKERLRKLIERNIESLQENWSFETIDSYLPFFFDKPATLFDYLNNYTFIIDDAKRCKGK
;
A
#
# COMPACT_ATOMS: atom_id res chain seq x y z
N MET A 1 -19.61 -17.03 19.89
CA MET A 1 -18.26 -17.64 19.74
C MET A 1 -18.05 -18.90 20.54
N ALA A 2 -18.52 -19.00 21.79
CA ALA A 2 -18.30 -20.17 22.63
C ALA A 2 -18.54 -21.56 21.96
N PRO A 3 -19.58 -21.79 21.14
CA PRO A 3 -19.80 -23.12 20.56
C PRO A 3 -18.71 -23.58 19.58
N LEU A 4 -18.13 -22.66 18.79
CA LEU A 4 -17.06 -22.98 17.86
C LEU A 4 -15.75 -23.23 18.58
N LEU A 5 -15.36 -22.32 19.48
CA LEU A 5 -14.11 -22.41 20.23
C LEU A 5 -14.02 -23.72 21.04
N ASN A 6 -15.16 -24.24 21.50
CA ASN A 6 -15.25 -25.48 22.22
C ASN A 6 -15.42 -26.73 21.33
N SER A 7 -15.49 -26.57 19.99
CA SER A 7 -15.61 -27.73 19.11
C SER A 7 -14.30 -28.51 19.04
N GLU A 8 -14.39 -29.83 18.96
CA GLU A 8 -13.22 -30.71 18.83
C GLU A 8 -12.37 -30.36 17.59
N ALA A 9 -13.04 -30.00 16.48
CA ALA A 9 -12.37 -29.60 15.23
C ALA A 9 -11.54 -28.33 15.43
N PHE A 10 -12.07 -27.31 16.11
CA PHE A 10 -11.34 -26.06 16.37
C PHE A 10 -10.16 -26.29 17.32
N GLN A 11 -10.36 -27.04 18.40
CA GLN A 11 -9.29 -27.36 19.34
C GLN A 11 -8.15 -28.16 18.69
N LYS A 12 -8.47 -29.05 17.75
CA LYS A 12 -7.47 -29.77 16.97
C LYS A 12 -6.65 -28.84 16.08
N VAL A 13 -7.29 -27.90 15.38
CA VAL A 13 -6.57 -26.90 14.57
C VAL A 13 -5.68 -26.02 15.45
N LYS A 14 -6.19 -25.56 16.60
CA LYS A 14 -5.41 -24.80 17.57
C LYS A 14 -4.16 -25.56 18.04
N SER A 15 -4.29 -26.82 18.39
CA SER A 15 -3.17 -27.67 18.80
C SER A 15 -2.13 -27.83 17.69
N PHE A 16 -2.54 -27.96 16.41
CA PHE A 16 -1.61 -28.01 15.29
C PHE A 16 -0.89 -26.67 15.09
N MET A 17 -1.57 -25.55 15.25
CA MET A 17 -0.96 -24.22 15.17
C MET A 17 0.08 -24.01 16.26
N GLU A 18 -0.21 -24.40 17.50
CA GLU A 18 0.69 -24.28 18.65
C GLU A 18 1.93 -25.18 18.50
N SER A 19 1.76 -26.39 17.96
CA SER A 19 2.85 -27.34 17.72
C SER A 19 3.66 -27.06 16.45
N GLY A 20 3.28 -26.08 15.64
CA GLY A 20 3.97 -25.73 14.39
C GLY A 20 3.76 -26.74 13.27
N ASN A 21 2.73 -27.59 13.35
CA ASN A 21 2.40 -28.57 12.33
C ASN A 21 1.60 -27.93 11.17
N TYR A 22 2.30 -27.39 10.20
CA TYR A 22 1.71 -26.76 9.01
C TYR A 22 2.05 -27.53 7.73
N PRO A 23 1.24 -27.41 6.66
CA PRO A 23 -0.08 -26.76 6.61
C PRO A 23 -1.20 -27.60 7.19
N VAL A 24 -2.27 -26.95 7.70
CA VAL A 24 -3.51 -27.61 8.15
C VAL A 24 -4.61 -27.34 7.12
N MET A 25 -5.25 -28.40 6.61
CA MET A 25 -6.38 -28.28 5.69
C MET A 25 -7.70 -28.44 6.45
N ILE A 26 -8.62 -27.50 6.20
CA ILE A 26 -9.95 -27.49 6.80
C ILE A 26 -10.98 -27.56 5.67
N ASN A 27 -11.90 -28.51 5.74
CA ASN A 27 -12.95 -28.71 4.76
C ASN A 27 -14.33 -28.62 5.41
N GLY A 28 -15.34 -28.28 4.62
CA GLY A 28 -16.75 -28.30 5.03
C GLY A 28 -17.25 -27.03 5.72
N LEU A 29 -16.48 -25.94 5.67
CA LEU A 29 -16.96 -24.64 6.15
C LEU A 29 -17.88 -24.00 5.10
N SER A 30 -19.04 -23.49 5.55
CA SER A 30 -19.86 -22.58 4.74
C SER A 30 -19.20 -21.19 4.67
N ASP A 31 -19.65 -20.30 3.78
CA ASP A 31 -19.04 -18.98 3.62
C ASP A 31 -19.05 -18.18 4.93
N SER A 32 -20.20 -18.06 5.60
CA SER A 32 -20.28 -17.43 6.94
C SER A 32 -19.50 -18.22 8.01
N GLY A 33 -19.37 -19.54 7.85
CA GLY A 33 -18.56 -20.38 8.73
C GLY A 33 -17.07 -20.08 8.61
N LYS A 34 -16.58 -19.71 7.43
CA LYS A 34 -15.18 -19.32 7.21
C LYS A 34 -14.83 -18.09 8.03
N SER A 35 -15.61 -17.00 7.88
CA SER A 35 -15.36 -15.74 8.60
C SER A 35 -15.45 -15.92 10.11
N TYR A 36 -16.40 -16.73 10.57
CA TYR A 36 -16.53 -17.07 11.98
C TYR A 36 -15.34 -17.88 12.50
N PHE A 37 -14.83 -18.83 11.71
CA PHE A 37 -13.66 -19.63 12.05
C PHE A 37 -12.37 -18.78 12.09
N ILE A 38 -12.17 -17.88 11.11
CA ILE A 38 -11.04 -16.94 11.06
C ILE A 38 -11.07 -16.02 12.29
N ASN A 39 -12.25 -15.52 12.66
CA ASN A 39 -12.42 -14.75 13.88
C ASN A 39 -12.00 -15.54 15.14
N GLY A 40 -12.39 -16.83 15.22
CA GLY A 40 -11.96 -17.71 16.32
C GLY A 40 -10.44 -17.87 16.39
N ILE A 41 -9.77 -18.07 15.25
CA ILE A 41 -8.29 -18.12 15.20
C ILE A 41 -7.67 -16.79 15.64
N TYR A 42 -8.26 -15.66 15.21
CA TYR A 42 -7.77 -14.34 15.58
C TYR A 42 -7.88 -14.11 17.09
N GLU A 43 -8.96 -14.48 17.74
CA GLU A 43 -9.12 -14.33 19.20
C GLU A 43 -8.08 -15.14 19.99
N GLU A 44 -7.81 -16.35 19.54
CA GLU A 44 -6.93 -17.31 20.23
C GLU A 44 -5.42 -17.15 19.89
N SER A 45 -5.06 -16.32 18.92
CA SER A 45 -3.67 -16.10 18.48
C SER A 45 -3.25 -14.65 18.68
N ASP A 46 -2.02 -14.41 19.16
CA ASP A 46 -1.43 -13.08 19.21
C ASP A 46 -0.82 -12.64 17.86
N LYS A 47 -0.75 -13.56 16.89
CA LYS A 47 -0.19 -13.26 15.57
C LYS A 47 -1.22 -12.55 14.69
N PRO A 48 -0.77 -11.58 13.89
CA PRO A 48 -1.61 -11.04 12.83
C PRO A 48 -1.88 -12.13 11.77
N ILE A 49 -3.01 -12.00 11.07
CA ILE A 49 -3.48 -12.98 10.09
C ILE A 49 -3.51 -12.34 8.70
N VAL A 50 -3.13 -13.11 7.68
CA VAL A 50 -3.36 -12.79 6.27
C VAL A 50 -4.28 -13.83 5.68
N VAL A 51 -5.41 -13.39 5.13
CA VAL A 51 -6.37 -14.23 4.41
C VAL A 51 -6.18 -13.98 2.92
N VAL A 52 -5.86 -15.02 2.17
CA VAL A 52 -5.67 -14.97 0.72
C VAL A 52 -6.80 -15.73 0.04
N THR A 53 -7.50 -15.07 -0.88
CA THR A 53 -8.58 -15.64 -1.68
C THR A 53 -8.20 -15.72 -3.15
N HIS A 54 -8.97 -16.42 -3.94
CA HIS A 54 -8.69 -16.58 -5.37
C HIS A 54 -9.07 -15.36 -6.23
N ASN A 55 -9.85 -14.41 -5.71
CA ASN A 55 -10.22 -13.16 -6.38
C ASN A 55 -10.61 -12.05 -5.38
N ASP A 56 -10.74 -10.81 -5.88
CA ASP A 56 -11.07 -9.65 -5.05
C ASP A 56 -12.51 -9.64 -4.53
N ILE A 57 -13.46 -10.29 -5.23
CA ILE A 57 -14.87 -10.38 -4.79
C ILE A 57 -14.94 -11.18 -3.50
N GLU A 58 -14.34 -12.36 -3.48
CA GLU A 58 -14.28 -13.20 -2.27
C GLU A 58 -13.48 -12.54 -1.14
N ALA A 59 -12.38 -11.84 -1.48
CA ALA A 59 -11.62 -11.08 -0.49
C ALA A 59 -12.48 -10.00 0.16
N ARG A 60 -13.28 -9.28 -0.63
CA ARG A 60 -14.17 -8.24 -0.12
C ARG A 60 -15.28 -8.82 0.77
N ASN A 61 -15.90 -9.93 0.34
CA ASN A 61 -16.94 -10.60 1.13
C ASN A 61 -16.41 -11.01 2.52
N ILE A 62 -15.26 -11.67 2.57
CA ILE A 62 -14.63 -12.07 3.84
C ILE A 62 -14.24 -10.85 4.68
N TYR A 63 -13.73 -9.78 4.05
CA TYR A 63 -13.41 -8.53 4.74
C TYR A 63 -14.65 -7.89 5.38
N GLU A 64 -15.76 -7.79 4.64
CA GLU A 64 -17.02 -7.21 5.12
C GLU A 64 -17.57 -8.02 6.30
N ASP A 65 -17.62 -9.33 6.18
CA ASP A 65 -18.02 -10.24 7.25
C ASP A 65 -17.17 -10.08 8.51
N LEU A 66 -15.84 -10.11 8.37
CA LEU A 66 -14.92 -9.97 9.49
C LEU A 66 -14.97 -8.59 10.15
N SER A 67 -15.18 -7.54 9.34
CA SER A 67 -15.28 -6.15 9.81
C SER A 67 -16.51 -5.91 10.69
N PHE A 68 -17.54 -6.78 10.57
CA PHE A 68 -18.69 -6.76 11.48
C PHE A 68 -18.32 -7.17 12.91
N TYR A 69 -17.34 -8.06 13.07
CA TYR A 69 -16.91 -8.58 14.36
C TYR A 69 -15.69 -7.87 14.95
N LEU A 70 -14.79 -7.38 14.10
CA LEU A 70 -13.45 -6.93 14.48
C LEU A 70 -13.13 -5.55 13.88
N PRO A 71 -12.55 -4.63 14.69
CA PRO A 71 -12.20 -3.29 14.20
C PRO A 71 -10.89 -3.24 13.39
N ASN A 72 -10.01 -4.24 13.54
CA ASN A 72 -8.67 -4.24 12.95
C ASN A 72 -8.57 -5.18 11.75
N VAL A 73 -9.55 -5.11 10.86
CA VAL A 73 -9.58 -5.84 9.59
C VAL A 73 -9.31 -4.86 8.45
N TYR A 74 -8.45 -5.25 7.53
CA TYR A 74 -8.03 -4.42 6.40
C TYR A 74 -8.14 -5.21 5.10
N TYR A 75 -8.70 -4.60 4.07
CA TYR A 75 -8.79 -5.17 2.73
C TYR A 75 -7.72 -4.55 1.83
N LEU A 76 -6.84 -5.40 1.28
CA LEU A 76 -5.85 -5.04 0.27
C LEU A 76 -6.36 -5.50 -1.10
N PRO A 77 -6.99 -4.63 -1.89
CA PRO A 77 -7.46 -4.98 -3.23
C PRO A 77 -6.28 -5.18 -4.19
N SER A 78 -6.49 -5.94 -5.26
CA SER A 78 -5.55 -5.98 -6.38
C SER A 78 -5.49 -4.61 -7.07
N ARG A 79 -4.40 -4.38 -7.80
CA ARG A 79 -4.33 -3.25 -8.72
C ARG A 79 -5.22 -3.55 -9.92
N GLU A 80 -6.04 -2.60 -10.33
CA GLU A 80 -6.77 -2.73 -11.57
C GLU A 80 -5.77 -2.68 -12.74
N ILE A 81 -5.69 -3.76 -13.51
CA ILE A 81 -4.98 -3.75 -14.78
C ILE A 81 -5.92 -3.07 -15.78
N VAL A 82 -5.74 -1.77 -15.97
CA VAL A 82 -6.54 -1.00 -16.91
C VAL A 82 -6.06 -1.31 -18.32
N PHE A 83 -6.77 -2.20 -19.01
CA PHE A 83 -6.54 -2.46 -20.45
C PHE A 83 -7.19 -1.40 -21.36
N TYR A 84 -7.99 -0.49 -20.82
CA TYR A 84 -8.66 0.59 -21.52
C TYR A 84 -8.49 1.89 -20.74
N ASN A 85 -8.26 3.00 -21.46
CA ASN A 85 -8.17 4.35 -20.90
C ASN A 85 -9.46 4.72 -20.16
N ILE A 86 -9.52 4.43 -18.86
CA ILE A 86 -10.54 4.94 -17.97
C ILE A 86 -9.82 5.88 -17.01
N ASP A 87 -10.02 7.18 -17.17
CA ASP A 87 -9.43 8.27 -16.39
C ASP A 87 -9.83 8.28 -14.89
N ALA A 88 -10.38 7.18 -14.39
CA ALA A 88 -10.82 7.04 -13.01
C ALA A 88 -10.36 5.72 -12.39
N ILE A 89 -9.06 5.57 -12.16
CA ILE A 89 -8.67 4.79 -10.98
C ILE A 89 -9.17 5.62 -9.82
N SER A 90 -10.24 5.17 -9.18
CA SER A 90 -10.86 5.95 -8.11
C SER A 90 -9.76 6.22 -7.06
N GLY A 91 -9.57 7.49 -6.71
CA GLY A 91 -8.61 7.87 -5.67
C GLY A 91 -8.81 7.02 -4.41
N ASP A 92 -10.04 6.55 -4.17
CA ASP A 92 -10.43 5.66 -3.08
C ASP A 92 -9.68 4.32 -3.08
N LEU A 93 -9.45 3.68 -4.24
CA LEU A 93 -8.71 2.42 -4.33
C LEU A 93 -7.24 2.62 -3.95
N ARG A 94 -6.61 3.67 -4.45
CA ARG A 94 -5.23 4.05 -4.12
C ARG A 94 -5.08 4.30 -2.62
N TRP A 95 -5.98 5.10 -2.04
CA TRP A 95 -5.94 5.42 -0.61
C TRP A 95 -6.21 4.20 0.27
N ALA A 96 -7.11 3.30 -0.15
CA ALA A 96 -7.36 2.03 0.54
C ALA A 96 -6.09 1.17 0.60
N ARG A 97 -5.39 1.02 -0.53
CA ARG A 97 -4.14 0.25 -0.59
C ARG A 97 -3.04 0.86 0.27
N LEU A 98 -2.81 2.18 0.17
CA LEU A 98 -1.82 2.90 0.98
C LEU A 98 -2.10 2.77 2.49
N LYS A 99 -3.38 2.76 2.89
CA LYS A 99 -3.78 2.50 4.27
C LYS A 99 -3.33 1.12 4.74
N VAL A 100 -3.49 0.09 3.91
CA VAL A 100 -3.09 -1.29 4.25
C VAL A 100 -1.56 -1.40 4.30
N ILE A 101 -0.85 -0.82 3.34
CA ILE A 101 0.63 -0.78 3.34
C ILE A 101 1.15 -0.15 4.65
N LYS A 102 0.58 0.97 5.07
CA LYS A 102 0.90 1.58 6.37
C LYS A 102 0.70 0.61 7.52
N GLU A 103 -0.45 -0.06 7.56
CA GLU A 103 -0.76 -0.99 8.65
C GLU A 103 0.16 -2.22 8.63
N MET A 104 0.61 -2.69 7.47
CA MET A 104 1.61 -3.76 7.37
C MET A 104 2.97 -3.36 7.97
N LEU A 105 3.32 -2.08 7.97
CA LEU A 105 4.54 -1.58 8.58
C LEU A 105 4.48 -1.51 10.12
N ARG A 106 3.29 -1.66 10.72
CA ARG A 106 3.07 -1.62 12.16
C ARG A 106 2.98 -3.03 12.73
N SER A 107 3.63 -3.24 13.88
CA SER A 107 3.62 -4.54 14.61
C SER A 107 2.39 -4.67 15.51
N THR A 108 1.17 -4.48 14.98
CA THR A 108 -0.08 -4.62 15.74
C THR A 108 -0.84 -5.84 15.28
N LYS A 109 -1.60 -6.48 16.18
CA LYS A 109 -2.51 -7.59 15.85
C LYS A 109 -3.61 -7.10 14.92
N LYS A 110 -3.78 -7.74 13.77
CA LYS A 110 -4.71 -7.37 12.71
C LYS A 110 -5.01 -8.53 11.78
N ILE A 111 -6.05 -8.39 10.97
CA ILE A 111 -6.32 -9.27 9.83
C ILE A 111 -6.16 -8.44 8.54
N ILE A 112 -5.43 -8.98 7.58
CA ILE A 112 -5.35 -8.45 6.21
C ILE A 112 -6.03 -9.47 5.30
N VAL A 113 -7.02 -9.04 4.55
CA VAL A 113 -7.72 -9.86 3.56
C VAL A 113 -7.32 -9.37 2.17
N THR A 114 -6.94 -10.28 1.29
CA THR A 114 -6.43 -9.94 -0.03
C THR A 114 -6.71 -11.06 -1.04
N SER A 115 -6.66 -10.74 -2.33
CA SER A 115 -6.67 -11.75 -3.39
C SER A 115 -5.27 -12.25 -3.69
N ILE A 116 -5.20 -13.41 -4.38
CA ILE A 116 -3.92 -13.97 -4.84
C ILE A 116 -3.21 -13.02 -5.81
N ASP A 117 -3.97 -12.25 -6.61
CA ASP A 117 -3.42 -11.28 -7.56
C ASP A 117 -2.71 -10.13 -6.82
N ALA A 118 -3.28 -9.60 -5.74
CA ALA A 118 -2.63 -8.60 -4.91
C ALA A 118 -1.50 -9.20 -4.05
N PHE A 119 -1.66 -10.45 -3.58
CA PHE A 119 -0.66 -11.12 -2.77
C PHE A 119 0.63 -11.42 -3.55
N ALA A 120 0.51 -11.84 -4.81
CA ALA A 120 1.62 -12.16 -5.71
C ALA A 120 2.23 -10.95 -6.41
N ALA A 121 1.65 -9.77 -6.27
CA ALA A 121 2.16 -8.53 -6.85
C ALA A 121 3.52 -8.13 -6.26
N THR A 122 4.26 -7.32 -7.02
CA THR A 122 5.49 -6.68 -6.56
C THR A 122 5.19 -5.34 -5.88
N TYR A 123 6.06 -4.94 -4.96
CA TYR A 123 5.93 -3.74 -4.15
C TYR A 123 7.26 -2.97 -4.10
N THR A 124 7.20 -1.70 -3.75
CA THR A 124 8.39 -0.91 -3.39
C THR A 124 9.12 -1.59 -2.23
N PRO A 125 10.47 -1.64 -2.21
CA PRO A 125 11.22 -2.17 -1.08
C PRO A 125 10.81 -1.52 0.23
N LYS A 126 10.50 -2.34 1.24
CA LYS A 126 9.95 -1.91 2.54
C LYS A 126 10.77 -0.82 3.22
N GLU A 127 12.10 -0.94 3.19
CA GLU A 127 12.97 0.02 3.86
C GLU A 127 12.99 1.37 3.13
N LEU A 128 12.91 1.37 1.79
CA LEU A 128 12.74 2.60 1.02
C LEU A 128 11.42 3.28 1.36
N TYR A 129 10.33 2.51 1.47
CA TYR A 129 9.03 3.06 1.87
C TYR A 129 9.09 3.69 3.27
N LYS A 130 9.74 3.03 4.24
CA LYS A 130 9.93 3.54 5.61
C LYS A 130 10.76 4.82 5.67
N SER A 131 11.81 4.95 4.84
CA SER A 131 12.68 6.12 4.83
C SER A 131 11.98 7.40 4.35
N HIS A 132 10.85 7.24 3.65
CA HIS A 132 9.99 8.36 3.18
C HIS A 132 8.86 8.71 4.15
N ILE A 133 8.75 8.00 5.29
CA ILE A 133 7.80 8.39 6.35
C ILE A 133 8.41 9.55 7.13
N LEU A 134 7.80 10.73 7.02
CA LEU A 134 8.21 11.89 7.79
C LEU A 134 7.55 11.87 9.17
N LYS A 135 8.36 12.05 10.20
CA LYS A 135 7.91 12.17 11.59
C LYS A 135 8.39 13.51 12.13
N ILE A 136 7.48 14.42 12.36
CA ILE A 136 7.73 15.78 12.79
C ILE A 136 7.07 15.99 14.15
N LYS A 137 7.80 16.58 15.10
CA LYS A 137 7.29 16.89 16.45
C LYS A 137 7.48 18.38 16.73
N VAL A 138 6.68 18.90 17.64
CA VAL A 138 6.90 20.24 18.20
C VAL A 138 8.27 20.26 18.90
N GLY A 139 9.07 21.28 18.58
CA GLY A 139 10.45 21.46 19.04
C GLY A 139 11.52 20.81 18.16
N ASP A 140 11.16 20.10 17.08
CA ASP A 140 12.14 19.61 16.11
C ASP A 140 12.69 20.79 15.28
N GLU A 141 14.00 20.76 14.97
CA GLU A 141 14.60 21.63 13.95
C GLU A 141 14.43 20.98 12.58
N VAL A 142 13.85 21.70 11.61
CA VAL A 142 13.55 21.14 10.29
C VAL A 142 13.80 22.14 9.16
N ASP A 143 14.26 21.67 8.02
CA ASP A 143 14.30 22.45 6.78
C ASP A 143 13.09 22.11 5.90
N PHE A 144 12.20 23.07 5.72
CA PHE A 144 11.03 22.90 4.86
C PHE A 144 11.37 22.70 3.37
N LYS A 145 12.57 23.07 2.92
CA LYS A 145 13.01 22.76 1.56
C LYS A 145 13.27 21.25 1.42
N GLU A 146 14.00 20.65 2.37
CA GLU A 146 14.22 19.20 2.39
C GLU A 146 12.91 18.43 2.53
N ILE A 147 12.01 18.88 3.42
CA ILE A 147 10.68 18.27 3.57
C ILE A 147 9.88 18.36 2.28
N SER A 148 9.90 19.52 1.60
CA SER A 148 9.20 19.71 0.31
C SER A 148 9.72 18.73 -0.75
N HIS A 149 11.03 18.54 -0.87
CA HIS A 149 11.62 17.54 -1.78
C HIS A 149 11.14 16.13 -1.46
N LYS A 150 11.22 15.71 -0.19
CA LYS A 150 10.73 14.39 0.24
C LYS A 150 9.25 14.18 0.00
N LEU A 151 8.43 15.23 0.16
CA LEU A 151 7.00 15.15 -0.14
C LEU A 151 6.75 14.93 -1.63
N ILE A 152 7.46 15.64 -2.53
CA ILE A 152 7.36 15.45 -3.98
C ILE A 152 7.78 14.03 -4.36
N GLU A 153 8.93 13.54 -3.85
CA GLU A 153 9.39 12.17 -4.06
C GLU A 153 8.40 11.13 -3.55
N SER A 154 7.70 11.45 -2.45
CA SER A 154 6.65 10.62 -1.86
C SER A 154 5.29 10.74 -2.57
N GLY A 155 5.20 11.50 -3.68
CA GLY A 155 4.02 11.60 -4.53
C GLY A 155 2.99 12.63 -4.08
N TYR A 156 3.41 13.63 -3.27
CA TYR A 156 2.55 14.75 -2.95
C TYR A 156 2.62 15.82 -4.04
N GLU A 157 1.48 16.41 -4.34
CA GLU A 157 1.36 17.55 -5.25
C GLU A 157 1.47 18.87 -4.45
N ARG A 158 2.29 19.79 -4.95
CA ARG A 158 2.43 21.11 -4.33
C ARG A 158 1.41 22.08 -4.92
N LEU A 159 0.52 22.58 -4.08
CA LEU A 159 -0.53 23.53 -4.44
C LEU A 159 -0.44 24.80 -3.58
N GLU A 160 -1.20 25.83 -3.96
CA GLU A 160 -1.32 27.06 -3.14
C GLU A 160 -2.12 26.81 -1.86
N THR A 161 -3.15 25.96 -1.95
CA THR A 161 -4.02 25.59 -0.81
C THR A 161 -4.26 24.10 -0.85
N VAL A 162 -4.26 23.46 0.31
CA VAL A 162 -4.55 22.02 0.44
C VAL A 162 -6.05 21.79 0.48
N GLU A 163 -6.56 21.03 -0.47
CA GLU A 163 -7.98 20.72 -0.65
C GLU A 163 -8.25 19.21 -0.64
N GLY A 164 -7.23 18.38 -0.91
CA GLY A 164 -7.34 16.93 -1.02
C GLY A 164 -6.17 16.16 -0.42
N LYS A 165 -6.37 14.86 -0.27
CA LYS A 165 -5.33 13.93 0.16
C LYS A 165 -4.21 13.84 -0.87
N GLY A 166 -2.96 13.80 -0.40
CA GLY A 166 -1.79 13.76 -1.26
C GLY A 166 -1.33 15.14 -1.72
N GLU A 167 -1.88 16.19 -1.14
CA GLU A 167 -1.50 17.58 -1.44
C GLU A 167 -0.72 18.20 -0.29
N PHE A 168 0.14 19.17 -0.63
CA PHE A 168 0.79 20.03 0.34
C PHE A 168 0.95 21.47 -0.17
N SER A 169 1.02 22.42 0.76
CA SER A 169 1.28 23.83 0.51
C SER A 169 2.38 24.32 1.42
N LEU A 170 3.30 25.12 0.87
CA LEU A 170 4.38 25.74 1.63
C LEU A 170 4.33 27.25 1.41
N ARG A 171 4.03 28.01 2.48
CA ARG A 171 3.89 29.46 2.47
C ARG A 171 4.64 30.07 3.65
N GLY A 172 5.81 30.66 3.37
CA GLY A 172 6.69 31.19 4.43
C GLY A 172 7.09 30.08 5.41
N GLY A 173 6.85 30.30 6.70
CA GLY A 173 7.11 29.32 7.77
C GLY A 173 5.96 28.35 8.05
N ILE A 174 5.01 28.15 7.11
CA ILE A 174 3.84 27.29 7.30
C ILE A 174 3.84 26.20 6.24
N LEU A 175 3.81 24.95 6.68
CA LEU A 175 3.61 23.75 5.85
C LEU A 175 2.24 23.16 6.17
N ASP A 176 1.34 23.17 5.17
CA ASP A 176 0.09 22.43 5.19
C ASP A 176 0.28 21.14 4.41
N VAL A 177 -0.15 20.00 4.93
CA VAL A 177 -0.01 18.70 4.25
C VAL A 177 -1.19 17.78 4.59
N PHE A 178 -1.76 17.11 3.58
CA PHE A 178 -2.84 16.15 3.78
C PHE A 178 -2.41 14.72 3.45
N PRO A 179 -1.93 13.97 4.45
CA PRO A 179 -1.55 12.58 4.24
C PRO A 179 -2.76 11.71 3.87
N PRO A 180 -2.61 10.74 2.93
CA PRO A 180 -3.72 9.88 2.47
C PRO A 180 -4.40 9.10 3.60
N ASN A 181 -3.65 8.82 4.63
CA ASN A 181 -4.04 7.99 5.77
C ASN A 181 -4.43 8.80 7.02
N SER A 182 -4.57 10.11 6.88
CA SER A 182 -5.08 11.00 7.93
C SER A 182 -6.54 11.36 7.66
N ALA A 183 -7.31 11.59 8.73
CA ALA A 183 -8.68 12.09 8.62
C ALA A 183 -8.68 13.58 8.24
N ASN A 184 -7.72 14.34 8.77
CA ASN A 184 -7.57 15.79 8.57
C ASN A 184 -6.14 16.10 8.15
N PRO A 185 -5.90 17.18 7.39
CA PRO A 185 -4.57 17.68 7.09
C PRO A 185 -3.89 18.25 8.35
N PHE A 186 -2.55 18.32 8.29
CA PHE A 186 -1.72 18.97 9.29
C PHE A 186 -1.27 20.35 8.81
N ARG A 187 -1.28 21.31 9.72
CA ARG A 187 -0.61 22.61 9.59
C ARG A 187 0.54 22.67 10.58
N ILE A 188 1.75 22.80 10.06
CA ILE A 188 3.00 22.82 10.81
C ILE A 188 3.58 24.23 10.67
N GLU A 189 3.80 24.91 11.78
CA GLU A 189 4.29 26.28 11.83
C GLU A 189 5.69 26.30 12.42
N LEU A 190 6.61 27.06 11.79
CA LEU A 190 7.96 27.28 12.27
C LEU A 190 8.11 28.65 12.92
N PHE A 191 8.93 28.69 13.97
CA PHE A 191 9.56 29.91 14.47
C PHE A 191 11.08 29.80 14.23
N GLY A 192 11.58 30.54 13.24
CA GLY A 192 12.90 30.25 12.68
C GLY A 192 12.90 28.88 11.97
N ASP A 193 13.79 27.99 12.40
CA ASP A 193 13.90 26.61 11.89
C ASP A 193 13.27 25.57 12.84
N GLU A 194 12.74 26.01 14.00
CA GLU A 194 12.11 25.15 15.00
C GLU A 194 10.59 25.05 14.78
N VAL A 195 10.03 23.85 14.92
CA VAL A 195 8.60 23.57 14.87
C VAL A 195 7.91 24.14 16.12
N ASP A 196 7.26 25.28 16.00
CA ASP A 196 6.54 25.96 17.08
C ASP A 196 5.22 25.25 17.39
N SER A 197 4.45 24.91 16.35
CA SER A 197 3.16 24.28 16.55
C SER A 197 2.77 23.33 15.41
N ILE A 198 1.99 22.31 15.76
CA ILE A 198 1.34 21.41 14.82
C ILE A 198 -0.15 21.36 15.15
N ARG A 199 -1.00 21.53 14.14
CA ARG A 199 -2.46 21.49 14.26
C ARG A 199 -3.07 20.65 13.15
N THR A 200 -4.21 20.04 13.41
CA THR A 200 -5.09 19.58 12.34
C THR A 200 -6.04 20.71 11.97
N PHE A 201 -6.51 20.72 10.72
CA PHE A 201 -7.47 21.72 10.25
C PHE A 201 -8.52 21.10 9.33
N ASN A 202 -9.64 21.79 9.18
CA ASN A 202 -10.70 21.40 8.28
C ASN A 202 -10.43 21.97 6.88
N VAL A 203 -10.50 21.12 5.86
CA VAL A 203 -10.19 21.47 4.47
C VAL A 203 -11.07 22.56 3.89
N GLU A 204 -12.38 22.48 4.14
CA GLU A 204 -13.36 23.45 3.56
C GLU A 204 -13.25 24.83 4.21
N SER A 205 -13.18 24.88 5.54
CA SER A 205 -13.16 26.13 6.29
C SER A 205 -11.76 26.68 6.54
N GLN A 206 -10.70 25.87 6.28
CA GLN A 206 -9.29 26.19 6.59
C GLN A 206 -9.01 26.51 8.06
N ARG A 207 -9.97 26.22 8.97
CA ARG A 207 -9.87 26.51 10.40
C ARG A 207 -9.24 25.35 11.15
N SER A 208 -8.40 25.68 12.13
CA SER A 208 -7.79 24.69 13.03
C SER A 208 -8.86 23.92 13.81
N ILE A 209 -8.67 22.61 13.94
CA ILE A 209 -9.52 21.70 14.71
C ILE A 209 -8.89 21.47 16.09
N GLU A 210 -7.67 20.94 16.14
CA GLU A 210 -6.98 20.62 17.37
C GLU A 210 -5.46 20.79 17.26
N LYS A 211 -4.80 21.01 18.39
CA LYS A 211 -3.34 21.00 18.49
C LYS A 211 -2.86 19.58 18.76
N VAL A 212 -1.83 19.15 18.03
CA VAL A 212 -1.20 17.85 18.20
C VAL A 212 0.30 18.02 18.45
N LYS A 213 0.93 17.05 19.13
CA LYS A 213 2.35 17.13 19.47
C LYS A 213 3.26 16.59 18.36
N ARG A 214 2.70 15.87 17.41
CA ARG A 214 3.44 15.23 16.31
C ARG A 214 2.56 15.02 15.09
N ALA A 215 3.18 15.07 13.91
CA ALA A 215 2.61 14.64 12.65
C ALA A 215 3.41 13.45 12.11
N GLU A 216 2.71 12.43 11.60
CA GLU A 216 3.30 11.29 10.89
C GLU A 216 2.73 11.29 9.47
N ILE A 217 3.59 11.60 8.50
CA ILE A 217 3.22 11.83 7.11
C ILE A 217 3.73 10.64 6.31
N PHE A 218 2.82 9.83 5.79
CA PHE A 218 3.11 8.67 4.94
C PHE A 218 3.14 9.06 3.47
N PRO A 219 3.89 8.33 2.63
CA PRO A 219 3.87 8.55 1.19
C PRO A 219 2.45 8.54 0.60
N ALA A 220 2.23 9.37 -0.42
CA ALA A 220 0.96 9.48 -1.14
C ALA A 220 0.90 8.59 -2.40
N LYS A 221 1.94 7.82 -2.68
CA LYS A 221 2.01 6.83 -3.76
C LYS A 221 2.63 5.51 -3.28
N GLU A 222 2.32 4.43 -4.00
CA GLU A 222 2.87 3.09 -3.70
C GLU A 222 4.28 2.91 -4.23
N VAL A 223 4.57 3.47 -5.40
CA VAL A 223 5.87 3.38 -6.06
C VAL A 223 6.68 4.64 -5.72
N ILE A 224 7.70 4.46 -4.90
CA ILE A 224 8.61 5.54 -4.50
C ILE A 224 9.87 5.42 -5.34
N LEU A 225 10.26 6.52 -5.97
CA LEU A 225 11.39 6.58 -6.88
C LEU A 225 12.32 7.72 -6.47
N SER A 226 13.62 7.48 -6.60
CA SER A 226 14.65 8.52 -6.62
C SER A 226 15.08 8.79 -8.06
N LYS A 227 15.84 9.87 -8.26
CA LYS A 227 16.40 10.20 -9.56
C LYS A 227 17.28 9.06 -10.10
N GLU A 228 18.14 8.48 -9.24
CA GLU A 228 19.01 7.37 -9.58
C GLU A 228 18.21 6.12 -10.00
N THR A 229 17.12 5.85 -9.30
CA THR A 229 16.23 4.70 -9.60
C THR A 229 15.57 4.89 -10.97
N ILE A 230 15.17 6.11 -11.30
CA ILE A 230 14.57 6.44 -12.61
C ILE A 230 15.60 6.28 -13.72
N GLU A 231 16.81 6.84 -13.56
CA GLU A 231 17.89 6.72 -14.55
C GLU A 231 18.23 5.25 -14.82
N HIS A 232 18.37 4.45 -13.77
CA HIS A 232 18.59 3.00 -13.89
C HIS A 232 17.46 2.28 -14.63
N ALA A 233 16.20 2.61 -14.30
CA ALA A 233 15.04 2.01 -14.96
C ALA A 233 15.00 2.35 -16.45
N ILE A 234 15.30 3.59 -16.84
CA ILE A 234 15.33 4.02 -18.23
C ILE A 234 16.39 3.23 -19.04
N GLU A 235 17.59 3.04 -18.48
CA GLU A 235 18.62 2.22 -19.12
C GLU A 235 18.15 0.76 -19.32
N LYS A 236 17.56 0.16 -18.30
CA LYS A 236 16.99 -1.19 -18.39
C LYS A 236 15.87 -1.28 -19.43
N MET A 237 14.93 -0.33 -19.43
CA MET A 237 13.81 -0.31 -20.38
C MET A 237 14.31 -0.23 -21.83
N ARG A 238 15.29 0.63 -22.11
CA ARG A 238 15.91 0.74 -23.43
C ARG A 238 16.63 -0.51 -23.87
N LYS A 239 17.36 -1.15 -22.93
CA LYS A 239 18.06 -2.41 -23.19
C LYS A 239 17.09 -3.54 -23.52
N GLU A 240 16.07 -3.74 -22.69
CA GLU A 240 15.06 -4.78 -22.92
C GLU A 240 14.27 -4.55 -24.22
N LEU A 241 13.97 -3.29 -24.55
CA LEU A 241 13.35 -2.95 -25.83
C LEU A 241 14.25 -3.34 -27.02
N SER A 242 15.54 -3.00 -26.97
CA SER A 242 16.52 -3.38 -28.00
C SER A 242 16.63 -4.90 -28.14
N ASP A 243 16.73 -5.62 -27.04
CA ASP A 243 16.81 -7.08 -27.00
C ASP A 243 15.54 -7.74 -27.58
N PHE A 244 14.38 -7.18 -27.28
CA PHE A 244 13.09 -7.62 -27.84
C PHE A 244 13.04 -7.38 -29.36
N GLU A 245 13.44 -6.20 -29.83
CA GLU A 245 13.44 -5.84 -31.24
C GLU A 245 14.36 -6.74 -32.08
N ASN A 246 15.43 -7.26 -31.48
CA ASN A 246 16.34 -8.21 -32.14
C ASN A 246 15.74 -9.61 -32.26
N LYS A 247 14.82 -10.00 -31.36
CA LYS A 247 14.22 -11.35 -31.32
C LYS A 247 12.91 -11.45 -32.09
N VAL A 248 12.17 -10.38 -32.21
CA VAL A 248 10.84 -10.35 -32.85
C VAL A 248 10.97 -9.90 -34.29
N SER A 249 10.26 -10.57 -35.22
CA SER A 249 10.29 -10.22 -36.65
C SER A 249 9.16 -9.28 -37.06
N ASP A 250 8.08 -9.21 -36.29
CA ASP A 250 6.90 -8.39 -36.58
C ASP A 250 7.19 -6.90 -36.40
N LYS A 251 7.11 -6.15 -37.50
CA LYS A 251 7.42 -4.70 -37.52
C LYS A 251 6.37 -3.87 -36.78
N GLU A 252 5.09 -4.25 -36.87
CA GLU A 252 3.99 -3.51 -36.23
C GLU A 252 4.06 -3.62 -34.71
N ILE A 253 4.30 -4.83 -34.22
CA ILE A 253 4.50 -5.07 -32.77
C ILE A 253 5.71 -4.29 -32.25
N LYS A 254 6.83 -4.31 -32.96
CA LYS A 254 8.03 -3.53 -32.59
C LYS A 254 7.74 -2.03 -32.48
N GLU A 255 7.10 -1.46 -33.50
CA GLU A 255 6.82 -0.02 -33.52
C GLU A 255 5.83 0.38 -32.41
N ARG A 256 4.80 -0.43 -32.18
CA ARG A 256 3.83 -0.20 -31.11
C ARG A 256 4.49 -0.25 -29.72
N LEU A 257 5.34 -1.25 -29.46
CA LEU A 257 6.05 -1.37 -28.19
C LEU A 257 7.05 -0.22 -27.99
N ARG A 258 7.81 0.14 -29.04
CA ARG A 258 8.74 1.26 -29.00
C ARG A 258 8.03 2.55 -28.60
N LYS A 259 6.93 2.90 -29.26
CA LYS A 259 6.14 4.10 -28.93
C LYS A 259 5.62 4.08 -27.49
N LEU A 260 5.19 2.92 -27.01
CA LEU A 260 4.74 2.79 -25.62
C LEU A 260 5.88 3.03 -24.63
N ILE A 261 7.02 2.39 -24.84
CA ILE A 261 8.18 2.52 -23.94
C ILE A 261 8.76 3.93 -23.95
N GLU A 262 8.91 4.55 -25.13
CA GLU A 262 9.39 5.93 -25.27
C GLU A 262 8.46 6.91 -24.53
N ARG A 263 7.15 6.80 -24.72
CA ARG A 263 6.16 7.62 -23.99
C ARG A 263 6.28 7.44 -22.48
N ASN A 264 6.45 6.21 -22.00
CA ASN A 264 6.61 5.94 -20.57
C ASN A 264 7.92 6.54 -20.04
N ILE A 265 9.01 6.49 -20.82
CA ILE A 265 10.29 7.11 -20.46
C ILE A 265 10.15 8.64 -20.38
N GLU A 266 9.50 9.27 -21.35
CA GLU A 266 9.23 10.72 -21.33
C GLU A 266 8.43 11.09 -20.08
N SER A 267 7.35 10.35 -19.77
CA SER A 267 6.54 10.57 -18.57
C SER A 267 7.34 10.39 -17.27
N LEU A 268 8.27 9.44 -17.22
CA LEU A 268 9.17 9.27 -16.08
C LEU A 268 10.12 10.46 -15.90
N GLN A 269 10.65 10.99 -17.00
CA GLN A 269 11.58 12.11 -16.95
C GLN A 269 10.90 13.42 -16.54
N GLU A 270 9.66 13.63 -16.97
CA GLU A 270 8.90 14.86 -16.71
C GLU A 270 8.16 14.82 -15.36
N ASN A 271 7.48 13.71 -15.08
CA ASN A 271 6.49 13.63 -13.98
C ASN A 271 6.81 12.57 -12.93
N TRP A 272 7.90 11.81 -13.09
CA TRP A 272 8.27 10.70 -12.20
C TRP A 272 7.15 9.65 -12.06
N SER A 273 6.28 9.54 -13.03
CA SER A 273 5.12 8.67 -13.01
C SER A 273 4.53 8.43 -14.38
N PHE A 274 3.84 7.31 -14.57
CA PHE A 274 2.93 6.99 -15.66
C PHE A 274 1.89 5.98 -15.17
N GLU A 275 0.81 5.78 -15.92
CA GLU A 275 -0.40 5.08 -15.48
C GLU A 275 -0.16 3.66 -14.92
N THR A 276 0.72 2.88 -15.55
CA THR A 276 1.00 1.49 -15.18
C THR A 276 2.36 1.29 -14.52
N ILE A 277 2.89 2.32 -13.86
CA ILE A 277 4.25 2.36 -13.30
C ILE A 277 4.55 1.20 -12.34
N ASP A 278 3.55 0.72 -11.63
CA ASP A 278 3.65 -0.40 -10.70
C ASP A 278 3.96 -1.74 -11.39
N SER A 279 3.58 -1.91 -12.65
CA SER A 279 3.94 -3.07 -13.46
C SER A 279 5.42 -3.06 -13.88
N TYR A 280 6.07 -1.91 -13.77
CA TYR A 280 7.48 -1.71 -14.10
C TYR A 280 8.42 -1.77 -12.89
N LEU A 281 7.94 -2.13 -11.70
CA LEU A 281 8.79 -2.26 -10.51
C LEU A 281 10.07 -3.08 -10.71
N PRO A 282 10.10 -4.18 -11.50
CA PRO A 282 11.34 -4.90 -11.80
C PRO A 282 12.38 -4.12 -12.60
N PHE A 283 11.99 -3.03 -13.25
CA PHE A 283 12.94 -2.12 -13.91
C PHE A 283 13.57 -1.15 -12.93
N PHE A 284 12.82 -0.71 -11.93
CA PHE A 284 13.28 0.24 -10.91
C PHE A 284 14.13 -0.42 -9.83
N PHE A 285 13.85 -1.67 -9.49
CA PHE A 285 14.51 -2.39 -8.41
C PHE A 285 15.01 -3.75 -8.88
N ASP A 286 16.28 -4.07 -8.64
CA ASP A 286 16.82 -5.39 -8.96
C ASP A 286 16.13 -6.51 -8.16
N LYS A 287 15.66 -6.18 -6.96
CA LYS A 287 14.86 -7.04 -6.11
C LYS A 287 13.64 -6.25 -5.60
N PRO A 288 12.57 -6.17 -6.40
CA PRO A 288 11.31 -5.62 -5.91
C PRO A 288 10.81 -6.45 -4.72
N ALA A 289 10.16 -5.78 -3.77
CA ALA A 289 9.60 -6.47 -2.62
C ALA A 289 8.35 -7.26 -3.03
N THR A 290 8.08 -8.30 -2.28
CA THR A 290 6.81 -9.05 -2.27
C THR A 290 6.02 -8.73 -1.01
N LEU A 291 4.78 -9.17 -0.92
CA LEU A 291 4.01 -8.99 0.29
C LEU A 291 4.66 -9.67 1.51
N PHE A 292 5.39 -10.78 1.31
CA PHE A 292 6.14 -11.47 2.37
C PHE A 292 7.20 -10.58 3.03
N ASP A 293 7.82 -9.65 2.30
CA ASP A 293 8.82 -8.74 2.85
C ASP A 293 8.21 -7.73 3.83
N TYR A 294 6.91 -7.45 3.68
CA TYR A 294 6.15 -6.59 4.57
C TYR A 294 5.56 -7.34 5.78
N LEU A 295 5.36 -8.65 5.65
CA LEU A 295 4.62 -9.49 6.59
C LEU A 295 5.57 -10.30 7.47
N ASN A 296 5.82 -9.85 8.69
CA ASN A 296 6.65 -10.58 9.66
C ASN A 296 5.77 -11.31 10.67
N ASN A 297 5.99 -12.62 10.84
CA ASN A 297 5.33 -13.46 11.85
C ASN A 297 3.79 -13.49 11.76
N TYR A 298 3.26 -13.58 10.53
CA TYR A 298 1.84 -13.71 10.26
C TYR A 298 1.40 -15.17 10.17
N THR A 299 0.13 -15.43 10.54
CA THR A 299 -0.57 -16.68 10.19
C THR A 299 -1.24 -16.48 8.82
N PHE A 300 -0.95 -17.38 7.88
CA PHE A 300 -1.56 -17.35 6.54
C PHE A 300 -2.76 -18.30 6.49
N ILE A 301 -3.88 -17.82 5.98
CA ILE A 301 -5.08 -18.59 5.70
C ILE A 301 -5.37 -18.45 4.21
N ILE A 302 -5.40 -19.56 3.49
CA ILE A 302 -5.67 -19.57 2.03
C ILE A 302 -7.07 -20.15 1.83
N ASP A 303 -7.99 -19.32 1.36
CA ASP A 303 -9.34 -19.75 1.00
C ASP A 303 -9.32 -20.31 -0.42
N ASP A 304 -9.75 -21.58 -0.56
CA ASP A 304 -9.72 -22.34 -1.82
C ASP A 304 -8.34 -22.35 -2.50
N ALA A 305 -7.37 -22.99 -1.84
CA ALA A 305 -6.00 -23.11 -2.33
C ALA A 305 -5.90 -23.66 -3.76
N LYS A 306 -6.86 -24.49 -4.19
CA LYS A 306 -6.88 -25.04 -5.54
C LYS A 306 -7.16 -23.98 -6.59
N ARG A 307 -8.13 -23.09 -6.33
CA ARG A 307 -8.43 -21.95 -7.21
C ARG A 307 -7.31 -20.90 -7.19
N CYS A 308 -6.71 -20.64 -6.02
CA CYS A 308 -5.55 -19.74 -5.93
C CYS A 308 -4.36 -20.22 -6.74
N LYS A 309 -4.11 -21.55 -6.81
CA LYS A 309 -3.01 -22.13 -7.58
C LYS A 309 -3.24 -22.11 -9.10
N GLY A 310 -4.49 -22.04 -9.53
CA GLY A 310 -4.86 -22.03 -10.95
C GLY A 310 -4.78 -20.69 -11.63
N LYS A 311 -4.46 -19.63 -10.88
CA LYS A 311 -4.18 -18.28 -11.37
C LYS A 311 -2.68 -18.01 -11.44
#